data_a18dcb258e72c6480e3f7fc7dfd770c9
#
_entry.id   a18dcb258e72c6480e3f7fc7dfd770c9
#
_cell.length_a   1.000
_cell.length_b   1.000
_cell.length_c   1.000
_cell.angle_alpha   90.00
_cell.angle_beta   90.00
_cell.angle_gamma   90.00
#
_symmetry.space_group_name_H-M   'P 1'
#
loop_
_entity.id
_entity.type
_entity.pdbx_description
1 polymer ?
#
loop_
_entity_poly.entity_id
_entity_poly.type
_entity_poly.pdbx_seq_one_letter_code
_entity_poly.pdbx_strand_id
1 'polypeptide(L)'
;MTTLLALDTATEACSVALLHDGRVLSQYEVIPRLHAQRLLPMIQSLLAEAGIALSAVDALAFGRGPGAFTGVRIAVGVVQGLAFALERPVLAVSTLATIAQRAHREHGVDQVAVAIDARMDEVYWGCYRAQAGEMQLAGIEAVLPPEQVGLPRDSAGSWFAAGTGWRYAERLAVTPAATDATLLPHAEDLLRLAVHGWQRGEAVDADQAQPIYLRDNVATPKAPR
;
A
#
# COMPACT_ATOMS: atom_id res chain seq x y z
N MET A 1 18.59 -13.92 -10.93
CA MET A 1 18.08 -12.64 -10.36
C MET A 1 16.62 -12.86 -9.98
N THR A 2 16.13 -12.24 -8.91
CA THR A 2 14.77 -12.49 -8.41
C THR A 2 13.75 -11.75 -9.26
N THR A 3 12.65 -12.42 -9.61
CA THR A 3 11.50 -11.86 -10.33
C THR A 3 10.33 -11.69 -9.35
N LEU A 4 9.90 -10.46 -9.07
CA LEU A 4 8.81 -10.14 -8.16
C LEU A 4 7.65 -9.47 -8.90
N LEU A 5 6.43 -9.91 -8.64
CA LEU A 5 5.20 -9.29 -9.14
C LEU A 5 4.44 -8.66 -7.98
N ALA A 6 4.21 -7.35 -8.05
CA ALA A 6 3.50 -6.58 -7.03
C ALA A 6 2.17 -6.04 -7.55
N LEU A 7 1.16 -5.97 -6.69
CA LEU A 7 -0.15 -5.43 -7.04
C LEU A 7 -0.83 -4.72 -5.86
N ASP A 8 -1.56 -3.64 -6.17
CA ASP A 8 -2.38 -2.90 -5.20
C ASP A 8 -3.73 -2.49 -5.80
N THR A 9 -4.76 -2.64 -5.00
CA THR A 9 -6.13 -2.22 -5.31
C THR A 9 -6.84 -1.63 -4.08
N ALA A 10 -6.06 -1.18 -3.09
CA ALA A 10 -6.58 -0.78 -1.78
C ALA A 10 -7.30 0.58 -1.78
N THR A 11 -7.16 1.38 -2.83
CA THR A 11 -7.78 2.71 -2.99
C THR A 11 -8.52 2.83 -4.32
N GLU A 12 -8.71 4.03 -4.83
CA GLU A 12 -9.23 4.28 -6.17
C GLU A 12 -8.23 3.91 -7.29
N ALA A 13 -6.95 3.75 -6.92
CA ALA A 13 -5.92 3.28 -7.84
C ALA A 13 -5.93 1.76 -7.95
N CYS A 14 -5.66 1.28 -9.16
CA CYS A 14 -5.33 -0.10 -9.49
C CYS A 14 -3.94 -0.08 -10.11
N SER A 15 -3.00 -0.80 -9.54
CA SER A 15 -1.63 -0.81 -10.04
C SER A 15 -0.98 -2.18 -9.93
N VAL A 16 -0.07 -2.45 -10.85
CA VAL A 16 0.79 -3.63 -10.88
C VAL A 16 2.22 -3.21 -11.21
N ALA A 17 3.19 -3.93 -10.68
CA ALA A 17 4.60 -3.73 -11.00
C ALA A 17 5.33 -5.07 -11.06
N LEU A 18 6.29 -5.17 -11.94
CA LEU A 18 7.13 -6.36 -12.16
C LEU A 18 8.60 -5.96 -12.07
N LEU A 19 9.32 -6.60 -11.17
CA LEU A 19 10.79 -6.60 -11.16
C LEU A 19 11.27 -7.85 -11.89
N HIS A 20 12.01 -7.67 -12.97
CA HIS A 20 12.66 -8.77 -13.70
C HIS A 20 13.99 -8.29 -14.25
N ASP A 21 15.05 -9.08 -14.05
CA ASP A 21 16.43 -8.78 -14.50
C ASP A 21 16.92 -7.38 -14.14
N GLY A 22 16.56 -6.90 -12.92
CA GLY A 22 16.94 -5.59 -12.41
C GLY A 22 16.13 -4.42 -13.01
N ARG A 23 15.19 -4.69 -13.92
CA ARG A 23 14.29 -3.69 -14.49
C ARG A 23 12.94 -3.73 -13.78
N VAL A 24 12.35 -2.55 -13.59
CA VAL A 24 10.99 -2.40 -13.08
C VAL A 24 10.07 -1.94 -14.21
N LEU A 25 9.02 -2.69 -14.44
CA LEU A 25 7.90 -2.30 -15.30
C LEU A 25 6.69 -2.07 -14.41
N SER A 26 5.86 -1.08 -14.71
CA SER A 26 4.67 -0.83 -13.91
C SER A 26 3.51 -0.27 -14.75
N GLN A 27 2.29 -0.55 -14.31
CA GLN A 27 1.06 0.04 -14.83
C GLN A 27 0.24 0.59 -13.66
N TYR A 28 -0.35 1.76 -13.87
CA TYR A 28 -1.11 2.48 -12.86
C TYR A 28 -2.32 3.17 -13.50
N GLU A 29 -3.50 2.91 -12.97
CA GLU A 29 -4.75 3.52 -13.43
C GLU A 29 -5.59 3.95 -12.21
N VAL A 30 -6.21 5.14 -12.26
CA VAL A 30 -7.22 5.54 -11.27
C VAL A 30 -8.60 5.18 -11.83
N ILE A 31 -9.15 4.05 -11.38
CA ILE A 31 -10.34 3.41 -11.96
C ILE A 31 -11.30 2.89 -10.87
N PRO A 32 -11.95 3.76 -10.14
CA PRO A 32 -12.85 3.34 -9.06
C PRO A 32 -13.84 2.27 -9.54
N ARG A 33 -13.96 1.17 -8.77
CA ARG A 33 -14.88 0.04 -8.99
C ARG A 33 -14.56 -0.89 -10.17
N LEU A 34 -13.52 -0.63 -10.95
CA LEU A 34 -13.13 -1.48 -12.10
C LEU A 34 -11.93 -2.40 -11.81
N HIS A 35 -11.39 -2.39 -10.59
CA HIS A 35 -10.20 -3.13 -10.20
C HIS A 35 -10.25 -4.62 -10.57
N ALA A 36 -11.36 -5.31 -10.25
CA ALA A 36 -11.52 -6.73 -10.54
C ALA A 36 -11.47 -7.05 -12.05
N GLN A 37 -11.89 -6.10 -12.90
CA GLN A 37 -11.86 -6.27 -14.35
C GLN A 37 -10.49 -5.97 -14.95
N ARG A 38 -9.72 -5.06 -14.32
CA ARG A 38 -8.47 -4.53 -14.88
C ARG A 38 -7.22 -5.24 -14.39
N LEU A 39 -7.22 -5.73 -13.16
CA LEU A 39 -6.02 -6.22 -12.48
C LEU A 39 -5.32 -7.37 -13.25
N LEU A 40 -6.04 -8.42 -13.62
CA LEU A 40 -5.46 -9.54 -14.37
C LEU A 40 -4.99 -9.14 -15.78
N PRO A 41 -5.74 -8.35 -16.58
CA PRO A 41 -5.24 -7.79 -17.83
C PRO A 41 -3.95 -6.96 -17.68
N MET A 42 -3.83 -6.14 -16.62
CA MET A 42 -2.60 -5.38 -16.36
C MET A 42 -1.42 -6.32 -16.07
N ILE A 43 -1.62 -7.36 -15.26
CA ILE A 43 -0.59 -8.38 -15.00
C ILE A 43 -0.14 -9.05 -16.32
N GLN A 44 -1.09 -9.50 -17.13
CA GLN A 44 -0.79 -10.14 -18.42
C GLN A 44 -0.01 -9.21 -19.37
N SER A 45 -0.38 -7.94 -19.41
CA SER A 45 0.31 -6.93 -20.21
C SER A 45 1.77 -6.74 -19.77
N LEU A 46 2.04 -6.64 -18.44
CA LEU A 46 3.42 -6.50 -17.94
C LEU A 46 4.28 -7.74 -18.23
N LEU A 47 3.72 -8.94 -18.05
CA LEU A 47 4.42 -10.18 -18.37
C LEU A 47 4.75 -10.28 -19.86
N ALA A 48 3.82 -9.90 -20.73
CA ALA A 48 4.04 -9.86 -22.18
C ALA A 48 5.11 -8.83 -22.57
N GLU A 49 5.10 -7.63 -21.95
CA GLU A 49 6.11 -6.59 -22.16
C GLU A 49 7.51 -7.05 -21.69
N ALA A 50 7.57 -7.78 -20.58
CA ALA A 50 8.82 -8.37 -20.08
C ALA A 50 9.28 -9.59 -20.90
N GLY A 51 8.42 -10.16 -21.73
CA GLY A 51 8.72 -11.37 -22.51
C GLY A 51 8.82 -12.63 -21.67
N ILE A 52 8.15 -12.70 -20.51
CA ILE A 52 8.21 -13.84 -19.59
C ILE A 52 6.85 -14.46 -19.34
N ALA A 53 6.85 -15.73 -18.96
CA ALA A 53 5.64 -16.41 -18.47
C ALA A 53 5.43 -16.11 -16.98
N LEU A 54 4.19 -16.21 -16.51
CA LEU A 54 3.83 -16.05 -15.10
C LEU A 54 4.59 -17.04 -14.18
N SER A 55 4.94 -18.24 -14.68
CA SER A 55 5.74 -19.24 -13.96
C SER A 55 7.18 -18.81 -13.65
N ALA A 56 7.68 -17.75 -14.30
CA ALA A 56 9.00 -17.19 -14.01
C ALA A 56 9.01 -16.25 -12.77
N VAL A 57 7.84 -15.97 -12.19
CA VAL A 57 7.72 -15.16 -10.96
C VAL A 57 8.16 -15.98 -9.77
N ASP A 58 9.10 -15.46 -8.98
CA ASP A 58 9.64 -16.10 -7.77
C ASP A 58 8.80 -15.83 -6.52
N ALA A 59 8.22 -14.63 -6.40
CA ALA A 59 7.31 -14.29 -5.32
C ALA A 59 6.33 -13.18 -5.76
N LEU A 60 5.19 -13.11 -5.04
CA LEU A 60 4.18 -12.08 -5.25
C LEU A 60 4.15 -11.11 -4.07
N ALA A 61 3.85 -9.84 -4.33
CA ALA A 61 3.65 -8.85 -3.29
C ALA A 61 2.28 -8.18 -3.46
N PHE A 62 1.66 -7.78 -2.35
CA PHE A 62 0.33 -7.16 -2.40
C PHE A 62 0.14 -6.11 -1.32
N GLY A 63 -0.70 -5.10 -1.62
CA GLY A 63 -1.18 -4.15 -0.65
C GLY A 63 -2.15 -4.82 0.34
N ARG A 64 -1.70 -5.02 1.59
CA ARG A 64 -2.48 -5.68 2.65
C ARG A 64 -3.56 -4.80 3.28
N GLY A 65 -3.65 -3.54 2.85
CA GLY A 65 -4.40 -2.49 3.51
C GLY A 65 -3.50 -1.67 4.48
N PRO A 66 -4.10 -0.71 5.20
CA PRO A 66 -5.52 -0.39 5.24
C PRO A 66 -6.03 0.28 3.95
N GLY A 67 -7.34 0.20 3.71
CA GLY A 67 -7.95 0.81 2.54
C GLY A 67 -9.42 0.40 2.33
N ALA A 68 -9.89 0.52 1.11
CA ALA A 68 -11.25 0.15 0.73
C ALA A 68 -11.46 -1.37 0.90
N PHE A 69 -12.46 -1.75 1.67
CA PHE A 69 -12.77 -3.14 2.04
C PHE A 69 -12.81 -4.11 0.85
N THR A 70 -13.49 -3.72 -0.23
CA THR A 70 -13.57 -4.54 -1.45
C THR A 70 -12.23 -4.56 -2.19
N GLY A 71 -11.57 -3.41 -2.28
CA GLY A 71 -10.31 -3.28 -2.99
C GLY A 71 -9.22 -4.18 -2.39
N VAL A 72 -8.99 -4.08 -1.09
CA VAL A 72 -7.99 -4.92 -0.40
C VAL A 72 -8.27 -6.42 -0.62
N ARG A 73 -9.55 -6.85 -0.58
CA ARG A 73 -9.90 -8.25 -0.83
C ARG A 73 -9.68 -8.72 -2.27
N ILE A 74 -9.82 -7.83 -3.25
CA ILE A 74 -9.48 -8.13 -4.65
C ILE A 74 -8.00 -8.46 -4.76
N ALA A 75 -7.10 -7.62 -4.19
CA ALA A 75 -5.66 -7.87 -4.20
C ALA A 75 -5.33 -9.21 -3.52
N VAL A 76 -5.83 -9.42 -2.29
CA VAL A 76 -5.61 -10.65 -1.54
C VAL A 76 -6.07 -11.88 -2.32
N GLY A 77 -7.30 -11.88 -2.85
CA GLY A 77 -7.84 -13.04 -3.57
C GLY A 77 -7.06 -13.37 -4.85
N VAL A 78 -6.63 -12.33 -5.61
CA VAL A 78 -5.80 -12.54 -6.80
C VAL A 78 -4.43 -13.07 -6.42
N VAL A 79 -3.78 -12.49 -5.41
CA VAL A 79 -2.45 -12.96 -4.97
C VAL A 79 -2.52 -14.38 -4.43
N GLN A 80 -3.49 -14.71 -3.58
CA GLN A 80 -3.67 -16.07 -3.08
C GLN A 80 -3.85 -17.08 -4.21
N GLY A 81 -4.73 -16.76 -5.18
CA GLY A 81 -4.96 -17.64 -6.33
C GLY A 81 -3.71 -17.86 -7.20
N LEU A 82 -2.98 -16.80 -7.50
CA LEU A 82 -1.73 -16.88 -8.28
C LEU A 82 -0.62 -17.60 -7.49
N ALA A 83 -0.42 -17.23 -6.22
CA ALA A 83 0.61 -17.83 -5.36
C ALA A 83 0.37 -19.32 -5.15
N PHE A 84 -0.87 -19.73 -4.92
CA PHE A 84 -1.25 -21.14 -4.80
C PHE A 84 -0.99 -21.92 -6.09
N ALA A 85 -1.42 -21.36 -7.25
CA ALA A 85 -1.24 -22.03 -8.55
C ALA A 85 0.24 -22.16 -8.96
N LEU A 86 1.10 -21.26 -8.51
CA LEU A 86 2.51 -21.22 -8.83
C LEU A 86 3.39 -21.87 -7.76
N GLU A 87 2.83 -22.21 -6.60
CA GLU A 87 3.58 -22.65 -5.41
C GLU A 87 4.66 -21.61 -5.03
N ARG A 88 4.27 -20.32 -4.98
CA ARG A 88 5.16 -19.18 -4.69
C ARG A 88 4.78 -18.47 -3.40
N PRO A 89 5.78 -17.99 -2.64
CA PRO A 89 5.54 -17.20 -1.43
C PRO A 89 5.02 -15.80 -1.74
N VAL A 90 4.46 -15.16 -0.72
CA VAL A 90 3.85 -13.83 -0.81
C VAL A 90 4.43 -12.85 0.20
N LEU A 91 4.44 -11.57 -0.15
CA LEU A 91 4.88 -10.46 0.68
C LEU A 91 3.71 -9.47 0.88
N ALA A 92 3.33 -9.24 2.13
CA ALA A 92 2.25 -8.33 2.49
C ALA A 92 2.81 -6.94 2.86
N VAL A 93 2.45 -5.90 2.09
CA VAL A 93 2.96 -4.55 2.28
C VAL A 93 1.84 -3.61 2.69
N SER A 94 2.10 -2.72 3.66
CA SER A 94 1.13 -1.71 4.08
C SER A 94 0.84 -0.70 2.97
N THR A 95 -0.43 -0.39 2.76
CA THR A 95 -0.86 0.67 1.85
C THR A 95 -0.35 2.05 2.29
N LEU A 96 -0.31 2.31 3.60
CA LEU A 96 0.25 3.55 4.15
C LEU A 96 1.77 3.64 3.87
N ALA A 97 2.50 2.54 4.10
CA ALA A 97 3.93 2.47 3.77
C ALA A 97 4.18 2.69 2.26
N THR A 98 3.33 2.11 1.41
CA THR A 98 3.41 2.29 -0.06
C THR A 98 3.24 3.76 -0.46
N ILE A 99 2.28 4.49 0.15
CA ILE A 99 2.12 5.94 -0.10
C ILE A 99 3.33 6.72 0.42
N ALA A 100 3.86 6.36 1.60
CA ALA A 100 5.07 6.99 2.12
C ALA A 100 6.27 6.80 1.19
N GLN A 101 6.46 5.57 0.68
CA GLN A 101 7.53 5.24 -0.27
C GLN A 101 7.38 6.00 -1.59
N ARG A 102 6.14 6.17 -2.06
CA ARG A 102 5.85 7.00 -3.24
C ARG A 102 6.20 8.46 -2.99
N ALA A 103 5.82 9.03 -1.84
CA ALA A 103 6.18 10.39 -1.47
C ALA A 103 7.71 10.59 -1.41
N HIS A 104 8.42 9.64 -0.81
CA HIS A 104 9.88 9.65 -0.78
C HIS A 104 10.48 9.65 -2.19
N ARG A 105 10.00 8.81 -3.09
CA ARG A 105 10.48 8.72 -4.48
C ARG A 105 10.16 9.97 -5.30
N GLU A 106 8.94 10.50 -5.21
CA GLU A 106 8.46 11.58 -6.08
C GLU A 106 8.84 12.98 -5.56
N HIS A 107 8.93 13.16 -4.23
CA HIS A 107 9.19 14.46 -3.59
C HIS A 107 10.55 14.54 -2.89
N GLY A 108 11.32 13.45 -2.79
CA GLY A 108 12.63 13.44 -2.14
C GLY A 108 12.57 13.70 -0.62
N VAL A 109 11.50 13.30 0.04
CA VAL A 109 11.26 13.58 1.47
C VAL A 109 11.53 12.35 2.34
N ASP A 110 12.17 12.56 3.49
CA ASP A 110 12.59 11.46 4.38
C ASP A 110 11.65 11.23 5.57
N GLN A 111 10.68 12.11 5.80
CA GLN A 111 9.68 11.99 6.87
C GLN A 111 8.30 12.25 6.30
N VAL A 112 7.44 11.24 6.33
CA VAL A 112 6.10 11.30 5.73
C VAL A 112 5.04 10.92 6.74
N ALA A 113 4.07 11.81 6.94
CA ALA A 113 2.84 11.56 7.68
C ALA A 113 1.74 11.21 6.67
N VAL A 114 1.35 9.95 6.65
CA VAL A 114 0.36 9.43 5.70
C VAL A 114 -1.02 9.40 6.34
N ALA A 115 -2.01 9.92 5.62
CA ALA A 115 -3.42 9.81 5.98
C ALA A 115 -4.23 9.32 4.78
N ILE A 116 -5.05 8.27 4.95
CA ILE A 116 -6.07 7.86 3.98
C ILE A 116 -7.44 8.10 4.59
N ASP A 117 -8.38 8.63 3.81
CA ASP A 117 -9.79 8.77 4.25
C ASP A 117 -10.39 7.39 4.57
N ALA A 118 -10.63 7.12 5.84
CA ALA A 118 -11.20 5.87 6.33
C ALA A 118 -12.74 5.88 6.36
N ARG A 119 -13.37 6.93 5.86
CA ARG A 119 -14.81 7.21 6.00
C ARG A 119 -15.23 7.40 7.47
N MET A 120 -16.49 7.71 7.71
CA MET A 120 -17.07 7.87 9.06
C MET A 120 -16.31 8.88 9.92
N ASP A 121 -15.79 9.97 9.30
CA ASP A 121 -15.01 11.02 9.96
C ASP A 121 -13.71 10.51 10.60
N GLU A 122 -13.10 9.47 10.06
CA GLU A 122 -11.83 8.91 10.50
C GLU A 122 -10.80 8.86 9.37
N VAL A 123 -9.54 8.75 9.75
CA VAL A 123 -8.41 8.53 8.85
C VAL A 123 -7.62 7.29 9.26
N TYR A 124 -7.16 6.52 8.27
CA TYR A 124 -6.04 5.62 8.49
C TYR A 124 -4.78 6.45 8.53
N TRP A 125 -4.01 6.30 9.60
CA TRP A 125 -2.85 7.12 9.91
C TRP A 125 -1.60 6.30 10.11
N GLY A 126 -0.45 6.81 9.63
CA GLY A 126 0.88 6.26 9.90
C GLY A 126 1.97 7.28 9.61
N CYS A 127 3.02 7.28 10.40
CA CYS A 127 4.19 8.11 10.21
C CYS A 127 5.37 7.23 9.80
N TYR A 128 6.15 7.68 8.82
CA TYR A 128 7.25 6.91 8.23
C TYR A 128 8.51 7.74 8.12
N ARG A 129 9.67 7.09 8.26
CA ARG A 129 10.99 7.69 8.05
C ARG A 129 11.82 6.85 7.10
N ALA A 130 12.53 7.50 6.19
CA ALA A 130 13.44 6.83 5.28
C ALA A 130 14.66 6.29 6.03
N GLN A 131 14.96 5.00 5.83
CA GLN A 131 16.19 4.35 6.29
C GLN A 131 16.73 3.49 5.15
N ALA A 132 17.92 3.80 4.67
CA ALA A 132 18.55 3.09 3.55
C ALA A 132 17.64 2.96 2.29
N GLY A 133 16.83 3.99 2.00
CA GLY A 133 15.91 4.01 0.84
C GLY A 133 14.58 3.32 1.06
N GLU A 134 14.33 2.75 2.23
CA GLU A 134 13.06 2.13 2.65
C GLU A 134 12.32 3.05 3.63
N MET A 135 11.04 3.27 3.40
CA MET A 135 10.18 3.99 4.35
C MET A 135 9.72 3.06 5.46
N GLN A 136 10.29 3.23 6.63
CA GLN A 136 10.01 2.43 7.82
C GLN A 136 9.01 3.13 8.74
N LEU A 137 8.11 2.35 9.35
CA LEU A 137 7.09 2.84 10.27
C LEU A 137 7.72 3.44 11.53
N ALA A 138 7.40 4.71 11.81
CA ALA A 138 7.78 5.41 13.02
C ALA A 138 6.58 5.49 13.98
N GLY A 139 6.37 4.44 14.74
CA GLY A 139 5.24 4.31 15.67
C GLY A 139 4.29 3.17 15.29
N ILE A 140 3.00 3.44 15.17
CA ILE A 140 1.96 2.46 14.83
C ILE A 140 1.07 2.99 13.70
N GLU A 141 0.52 2.07 12.92
CA GLU A 141 -0.62 2.36 12.03
C GLU A 141 -1.92 2.28 12.83
N ALA A 142 -2.81 3.24 12.62
CA ALA A 142 -4.08 3.30 13.35
C ALA A 142 -5.23 3.84 12.49
N VAL A 143 -6.47 3.60 12.92
CA VAL A 143 -7.65 4.35 12.46
C VAL A 143 -8.07 5.27 13.61
N LEU A 144 -8.19 6.58 13.32
CA LEU A 144 -8.40 7.60 14.33
C LEU A 144 -9.28 8.73 13.77
N PRO A 145 -10.07 9.42 14.63
CA PRO A 145 -10.58 10.75 14.29
C PRO A 145 -9.41 11.69 13.94
N PRO A 146 -9.58 12.62 12.97
CA PRO A 146 -8.53 13.54 12.55
C PRO A 146 -7.88 14.32 13.69
N GLU A 147 -8.63 14.68 14.71
CA GLU A 147 -8.17 15.46 15.87
C GLU A 147 -7.25 14.66 16.82
N GLN A 148 -7.22 13.32 16.69
CA GLN A 148 -6.46 12.45 17.57
C GLN A 148 -5.14 11.97 16.94
N VAL A 149 -4.88 12.34 15.68
CA VAL A 149 -3.60 11.98 15.05
C VAL A 149 -2.47 12.83 15.63
N GLY A 150 -1.26 12.30 15.57
CA GLY A 150 -0.08 13.01 16.05
C GLY A 150 1.20 12.46 15.44
N LEU A 151 2.23 13.27 15.47
CA LEU A 151 3.57 12.85 15.09
C LEU A 151 4.23 12.05 16.23
N PRO A 152 5.22 11.19 15.93
CA PRO A 152 6.02 10.52 16.96
C PRO A 152 6.63 11.52 17.94
N ARG A 153 6.78 11.15 19.22
CA ARG A 153 7.27 12.04 20.28
C ARG A 153 8.69 12.59 20.04
N ASP A 154 9.51 11.84 19.30
CA ASP A 154 10.87 12.19 18.91
C ASP A 154 10.95 12.83 17.51
N SER A 155 9.85 13.44 17.05
CA SER A 155 9.75 14.04 15.72
C SER A 155 10.52 15.36 15.64
N ALA A 156 11.84 15.26 15.45
CA ALA A 156 12.63 16.39 14.97
C ALA A 156 12.52 16.50 13.44
N GLY A 157 12.52 17.73 12.93
CA GLY A 157 12.47 17.99 11.49
C GLY A 157 11.07 18.24 10.93
N SER A 158 11.01 18.41 9.62
CA SER A 158 9.78 18.72 8.89
C SER A 158 9.16 17.47 8.30
N TRP A 159 7.85 17.33 8.45
CA TRP A 159 7.09 16.22 7.92
C TRP A 159 6.36 16.61 6.63
N PHE A 160 6.42 15.73 5.64
CA PHE A 160 5.61 15.82 4.45
C PHE A 160 4.28 15.10 4.66
N ALA A 161 3.19 15.67 4.19
CA ALA A 161 1.85 15.14 4.28
C ALA A 161 1.46 14.41 2.99
N ALA A 162 1.04 13.15 3.06
CA ALA A 162 0.69 12.36 1.89
C ALA A 162 -0.66 11.63 2.05
N GLY A 163 -1.45 11.59 0.96
CA GLY A 163 -2.65 10.77 0.85
C GLY A 163 -3.96 11.50 1.14
N THR A 164 -5.06 10.85 0.78
CA THR A 164 -6.42 11.43 0.67
C THR A 164 -7.04 11.89 1.99
N GLY A 165 -6.54 11.40 3.13
CA GLY A 165 -7.00 11.83 4.47
C GLY A 165 -6.61 13.25 4.80
N TRP A 166 -5.64 13.85 4.10
CA TRP A 166 -5.27 15.25 4.27
C TRP A 166 -6.33 16.24 3.75
N ARG A 167 -7.41 15.75 3.15
CA ARG A 167 -8.63 16.56 2.95
C ARG A 167 -9.22 17.13 4.26
N TYR A 168 -8.89 16.52 5.40
CA TYR A 168 -9.26 16.96 6.74
C TYR A 168 -8.18 17.83 7.41
N ALA A 169 -7.28 18.47 6.65
CA ALA A 169 -6.10 19.19 7.16
C ALA A 169 -6.40 20.19 8.30
N GLU A 170 -7.54 20.89 8.24
CA GLU A 170 -7.94 21.83 9.29
C GLU A 170 -8.25 21.16 10.64
N ARG A 171 -8.55 19.85 10.63
CA ARG A 171 -8.87 19.05 11.81
C ARG A 171 -7.69 18.20 12.30
N LEU A 172 -6.69 17.99 11.46
CA LEU A 172 -5.51 17.20 11.83
C LEU A 172 -4.60 18.02 12.74
N ALA A 173 -4.24 17.45 13.90
CA ALA A 173 -3.39 18.11 14.91
C ALA A 173 -1.90 18.16 14.50
N VAL A 174 -1.61 18.24 13.21
CA VAL A 174 -0.26 18.21 12.63
C VAL A 174 -0.15 19.28 11.57
N THR A 175 0.92 20.09 11.64
CA THR A 175 1.25 21.09 10.60
C THR A 175 2.42 20.56 9.77
N PRO A 176 2.18 20.10 8.53
CA PRO A 176 3.23 19.60 7.66
C PRO A 176 4.00 20.73 6.97
N ALA A 177 5.23 20.47 6.50
CA ALA A 177 6.01 21.40 5.71
C ALA A 177 5.46 21.56 4.29
N ALA A 178 4.93 20.48 3.72
CA ALA A 178 4.28 20.46 2.42
C ALA A 178 3.28 19.29 2.37
N THR A 179 2.33 19.33 1.44
CA THR A 179 1.24 18.36 1.36
C THR A 179 0.98 17.93 -0.09
N ASP A 180 0.83 16.62 -0.30
CA ASP A 180 0.19 16.05 -1.48
C ASP A 180 -0.98 15.14 -1.07
N ALA A 181 -2.18 15.72 -1.02
CA ALA A 181 -3.41 15.02 -0.67
C ALA A 181 -3.95 14.11 -1.81
N THR A 182 -3.29 14.07 -2.96
CA THR A 182 -3.70 13.29 -4.13
C THR A 182 -2.94 11.99 -4.28
N LEU A 183 -1.87 11.78 -3.52
CA LEU A 183 -1.07 10.55 -3.58
C LEU A 183 -1.90 9.34 -3.19
N LEU A 184 -1.93 8.37 -4.09
CA LEU A 184 -2.51 7.04 -3.89
C LEU A 184 -1.37 6.00 -3.93
N PRO A 185 -1.56 4.77 -3.42
CA PRO A 185 -0.53 3.73 -3.49
C PRO A 185 -0.21 3.39 -4.95
N HIS A 186 1.06 3.11 -5.23
CA HIS A 186 1.54 2.68 -6.54
C HIS A 186 2.34 1.39 -6.39
N ALA A 187 2.04 0.39 -7.21
CA ALA A 187 2.66 -0.94 -7.09
C ALA A 187 4.18 -0.92 -7.30
N GLU A 188 4.74 0.08 -7.99
CA GLU A 188 6.20 0.26 -8.07
C GLU A 188 6.82 0.53 -6.69
N ASP A 189 6.16 1.36 -5.87
CA ASP A 189 6.62 1.69 -4.52
C ASP A 189 6.39 0.54 -3.55
N LEU A 190 5.27 -0.18 -3.70
CA LEU A 190 5.02 -1.43 -3.02
C LEU A 190 6.11 -2.47 -3.34
N LEU A 191 6.49 -2.59 -4.61
CA LEU A 191 7.53 -3.51 -5.06
C LEU A 191 8.90 -3.18 -4.42
N ARG A 192 9.25 -1.89 -4.30
CA ARG A 192 10.48 -1.45 -3.61
C ARG A 192 10.51 -1.93 -2.15
N LEU A 193 9.41 -1.76 -1.42
CA LEU A 193 9.27 -2.25 -0.05
C LEU A 193 9.31 -3.78 0.01
N ALA A 194 8.65 -4.45 -0.93
CA ALA A 194 8.65 -5.91 -1.02
C ALA A 194 10.05 -6.49 -1.29
N VAL A 195 10.91 -5.81 -2.06
CA VAL A 195 12.31 -6.21 -2.26
C VAL A 195 13.08 -6.24 -0.94
N HIS A 196 12.90 -5.22 -0.10
CA HIS A 196 13.51 -5.21 1.24
C HIS A 196 12.97 -6.34 2.13
N GLY A 197 11.64 -6.56 2.13
CA GLY A 197 11.02 -7.69 2.85
C GLY A 197 11.51 -9.05 2.36
N TRP A 198 11.66 -9.22 1.05
CA TRP A 198 12.23 -10.43 0.44
C TRP A 198 13.66 -10.70 0.92
N GLN A 199 14.50 -9.68 0.94
CA GLN A 199 15.89 -9.78 1.43
C GLN A 199 15.97 -10.14 2.91
N ARG A 200 14.99 -9.73 3.72
CA ARG A 200 14.87 -10.09 5.14
C ARG A 200 14.22 -11.45 5.39
N GLY A 201 13.72 -12.14 4.34
CA GLY A 201 13.04 -13.43 4.48
C GLY A 201 11.63 -13.33 5.07
N GLU A 202 10.92 -12.22 4.84
CA GLU A 202 9.57 -11.95 5.38
C GLU A 202 8.45 -12.53 4.50
N ALA A 203 8.79 -13.24 3.42
CA ALA A 203 7.81 -13.90 2.59
C ALA A 203 7.15 -15.07 3.32
N VAL A 204 5.85 -15.21 3.13
CA VAL A 204 5.01 -16.24 3.78
C VAL A 204 4.27 -17.07 2.74
N ASP A 205 3.68 -18.16 3.15
CA ASP A 205 2.88 -19.02 2.27
C ASP A 205 1.57 -18.34 1.82
N ALA A 206 1.01 -18.78 0.71
CA ALA A 206 -0.17 -18.18 0.09
C ALA A 206 -1.41 -18.12 1.01
N ASP A 207 -1.61 -19.09 1.89
CA ASP A 207 -2.70 -19.14 2.86
C ASP A 207 -2.58 -18.09 3.97
N GLN A 208 -1.37 -17.57 4.21
CA GLN A 208 -1.08 -16.50 5.15
C GLN A 208 -1.25 -15.10 4.55
N ALA A 209 -1.54 -15.00 3.25
CA ALA A 209 -1.86 -13.73 2.61
C ALA A 209 -3.20 -13.20 3.12
N GLN A 210 -3.17 -12.39 4.18
CA GLN A 210 -4.37 -11.87 4.84
C GLN A 210 -4.44 -10.34 4.78
N PRO A 211 -5.64 -9.76 4.63
CA PRO A 211 -5.82 -8.33 4.77
C PRO A 211 -5.64 -7.89 6.23
N ILE A 212 -5.11 -6.69 6.46
CA ILE A 212 -5.08 -6.10 7.79
C ILE A 212 -6.18 -5.05 7.91
N TYR A 213 -7.02 -5.23 8.92
CA TYR A 213 -8.09 -4.32 9.27
C TYR A 213 -7.71 -3.56 10.54
N LEU A 214 -7.58 -2.23 10.43
CA LEU A 214 -7.30 -1.37 11.58
C LEU A 214 -8.58 -0.94 12.33
N ARG A 215 -9.75 -1.18 11.72
CA ARG A 215 -11.04 -0.89 12.35
C ARG A 215 -11.68 -2.17 12.87
N ASP A 216 -11.78 -2.30 14.20
CA ASP A 216 -12.40 -3.46 14.86
C ASP A 216 -13.91 -3.34 14.98
N ASN A 217 -14.47 -2.11 15.02
CA ASN A 217 -15.91 -1.85 15.15
C ASN A 217 -16.50 -1.35 13.82
N VAL A 218 -17.01 -2.25 13.00
CA VAL A 218 -17.65 -1.92 11.70
C VAL A 218 -19.17 -1.80 11.76
N ALA A 219 -19.83 -2.12 12.88
CA ALA A 219 -21.28 -2.04 13.04
C ALA A 219 -21.69 -1.49 14.42
N THR A 220 -22.34 -0.33 14.44
CA THR A 220 -23.16 0.06 15.59
C THR A 220 -24.50 -0.67 15.43
N PRO A 221 -24.96 -1.49 16.40
CA PRO A 221 -26.29 -2.07 16.33
C PRO A 221 -27.32 -0.96 16.20
N LYS A 222 -28.24 -1.05 15.23
CA LYS A 222 -29.39 -0.17 15.19
C LYS A 222 -30.15 -0.31 16.51
N ALA A 223 -30.39 0.82 17.17
CA ALA A 223 -31.28 0.84 18.33
C ALA A 223 -32.63 0.19 17.94
N PRO A 224 -33.19 -0.70 18.77
CA PRO A 224 -34.51 -1.26 18.51
C PRO A 224 -35.53 -0.12 18.41
N ARG A 225 -36.37 -0.19 17.37
CA ARG A 225 -37.50 0.73 17.19
C ARG A 225 -38.60 0.45 18.20
#